data_39468ea4bb492f486772054a6f261d3b
#
_entry.id   39468ea4bb492f486772054a6f261d3b
#
_cell.length_a   1.000
_cell.length_b   1.000
_cell.length_c   1.000
_cell.angle_alpha   90.00
_cell.angle_beta   90.00
_cell.angle_gamma   90.00
#
_symmetry.space_group_name_H-M   'P 1'
#
loop_
_entity.id
_entity.type
_entity.pdbx_description
1 polymer ?
#
loop_
_entity_poly.entity_id
_entity_poly.type
_entity_poly.pdbx_seq_one_letter_code
_entity_poly.pdbx_strand_id
1 'polypeptide(L)'
;RTLADNGYLVMKFFFQIDKHEQKKRLETLLEDDTTSWRVSKHDLKQNKKYDEYLEAFDSFMYDTNLSNAPWYMIDAKERKWAELQILDIINQGIETALLNQGHAVPILQNTFALKKIPKLSEVSLDKKLTDEEYKEELDKLQKKLGRLHNELYQKRIPVIIGYEGWDAAGKGGNIKRIAEALDARGYVVNPIASPEPHEKARHFLWRFWTRLPKSGHVAIFDRTWYGRVMVERLEGFCSENDWQRAYNEINEFEKELHDWGAVVIKFWVQIDKDTQLKRFTLRQNTPEKRWKITDEDWRNRDKWDSYEVAVDEMLEKTNTSFAPWHILESNDKKYARIKALKIVIKAIEDKLEHLDN
;
A
#
# COMPACT_ATOMS: atom_id res chain seq x y z
N ARG A 1 -1.15 12.44 -7.82
CA ARG A 1 -0.52 13.23 -6.75
C ARG A 1 0.75 12.54 -6.24
N THR A 2 0.71 11.28 -5.81
CA THR A 2 1.86 10.53 -5.30
C THR A 2 3.13 10.66 -6.17
N LEU A 3 3.00 10.58 -7.50
CA LEU A 3 4.13 10.76 -8.41
C LEU A 3 4.67 12.19 -8.36
N ALA A 4 3.80 13.19 -8.45
CA ALA A 4 4.21 14.60 -8.42
C ALA A 4 4.88 14.98 -7.09
N ASP A 5 4.32 14.52 -5.96
CA ASP A 5 4.88 14.75 -4.62
C ASP A 5 6.26 14.08 -4.44
N ASN A 6 6.57 13.06 -5.23
CA ASN A 6 7.89 12.41 -5.28
C ASN A 6 8.84 13.01 -6.35
N GLY A 7 8.55 14.20 -6.85
CA GLY A 7 9.40 14.93 -7.78
C GLY A 7 9.25 14.57 -9.26
N TYR A 8 8.22 13.78 -9.61
CA TYR A 8 7.92 13.50 -11.02
C TYR A 8 7.19 14.68 -11.65
N LEU A 9 7.66 15.13 -12.82
CA LEU A 9 6.89 16.03 -13.67
C LEU A 9 5.85 15.22 -14.45
N VAL A 10 4.57 15.43 -14.13
CA VAL A 10 3.45 14.72 -14.76
C VAL A 10 2.69 15.67 -15.68
N MET A 11 2.76 15.44 -16.98
CA MET A 11 2.04 16.19 -18.01
C MET A 11 1.10 15.23 -18.77
N LYS A 12 -0.15 15.64 -18.96
CA LYS A 12 -1.18 14.83 -19.65
C LYS A 12 -1.64 15.59 -20.89
N PHE A 13 -1.60 14.95 -22.05
CA PHE A 13 -1.95 15.55 -23.32
C PHE A 13 -3.21 14.91 -23.88
N PHE A 14 -4.21 15.71 -24.23
CA PHE A 14 -5.38 15.28 -24.96
C PHE A 14 -5.36 15.85 -26.38
N PHE A 15 -5.33 14.97 -27.38
CA PHE A 15 -5.27 15.34 -28.78
C PHE A 15 -6.68 15.52 -29.32
N GLN A 16 -7.08 16.75 -29.57
CA GLN A 16 -8.38 17.11 -30.07
C GLN A 16 -8.37 17.26 -31.60
N ILE A 17 -9.30 16.56 -32.28
CA ILE A 17 -9.69 16.79 -33.67
C ILE A 17 -11.21 16.74 -33.74
N ASP A 18 -11.79 17.43 -34.68
CA ASP A 18 -13.24 17.38 -34.89
C ASP A 18 -13.70 16.05 -35.53
N LYS A 19 -15.02 15.79 -35.46
CA LYS A 19 -15.68 14.56 -35.96
C LYS A 19 -15.41 14.33 -37.45
N HIS A 20 -15.40 15.42 -38.23
CA HIS A 20 -15.19 15.34 -39.66
C HIS A 20 -13.74 14.99 -40.00
N GLU A 21 -12.79 15.61 -39.33
CA GLU A 21 -11.36 15.31 -39.51
C GLU A 21 -11.05 13.88 -39.05
N GLN A 22 -11.64 13.42 -37.94
CA GLN A 22 -11.47 12.04 -37.48
C GLN A 22 -12.00 11.05 -38.55
N LYS A 23 -13.19 11.30 -39.08
CA LYS A 23 -13.77 10.46 -40.14
C LYS A 23 -12.89 10.41 -41.37
N LYS A 24 -12.44 11.56 -41.87
CA LYS A 24 -11.56 11.68 -43.02
C LYS A 24 -10.25 10.87 -42.84
N ARG A 25 -9.64 10.95 -41.67
CA ARG A 25 -8.43 10.17 -41.35
C ARG A 25 -8.66 8.66 -41.31
N LEU A 26 -9.80 8.25 -40.78
CA LEU A 26 -10.16 6.81 -40.75
C LEU A 26 -10.41 6.30 -42.16
N GLU A 27 -11.09 7.07 -43.00
CA GLU A 27 -11.34 6.73 -44.41
C GLU A 27 -10.02 6.60 -45.19
N THR A 28 -9.12 7.57 -45.07
CA THR A 28 -7.78 7.51 -45.69
C THR A 28 -6.99 6.28 -45.27
N LEU A 29 -7.05 5.89 -44.00
CA LEU A 29 -6.37 4.69 -43.52
C LEU A 29 -7.00 3.39 -44.04
N LEU A 30 -8.29 3.38 -44.30
CA LEU A 30 -9.00 2.23 -44.82
C LEU A 30 -8.81 2.02 -46.33
N GLU A 31 -8.55 3.11 -47.08
CA GLU A 31 -8.33 3.07 -48.54
C GLU A 31 -6.96 2.45 -48.90
N ASP A 32 -6.00 2.40 -47.97
CA ASP A 32 -4.69 1.83 -48.18
C ASP A 32 -4.58 0.47 -47.49
N ASP A 33 -4.38 -0.60 -48.28
CA ASP A 33 -4.26 -1.98 -47.78
C ASP A 33 -3.14 -2.14 -46.73
N THR A 34 -2.09 -1.33 -46.82
CA THR A 34 -0.96 -1.37 -45.87
C THR A 34 -1.30 -0.73 -44.51
N THR A 35 -2.36 0.08 -44.42
CA THR A 35 -2.77 0.80 -43.20
C THR A 35 -4.15 0.45 -42.71
N SER A 36 -4.99 -0.20 -43.53
CA SER A 36 -6.38 -0.54 -43.20
C SER A 36 -6.54 -1.33 -41.90
N TRP A 37 -5.56 -2.18 -41.56
CA TRP A 37 -5.51 -2.94 -40.32
C TRP A 37 -5.44 -2.09 -39.05
N ARG A 38 -5.09 -0.81 -39.16
CA ARG A 38 -5.04 0.15 -38.03
C ARG A 38 -6.40 0.64 -37.61
N VAL A 39 -7.42 0.45 -38.42
CA VAL A 39 -8.80 0.92 -38.13
C VAL A 39 -9.63 -0.25 -37.65
N SER A 40 -9.99 -0.23 -36.38
CA SER A 40 -10.86 -1.23 -35.77
C SER A 40 -12.35 -0.85 -35.90
N LYS A 41 -13.23 -1.85 -35.66
CA LYS A 41 -14.68 -1.59 -35.51
C LYS A 41 -14.98 -0.60 -34.37
N HIS A 42 -14.11 -0.55 -33.37
CA HIS A 42 -14.24 0.38 -32.25
C HIS A 42 -14.03 1.83 -32.69
N ASP A 43 -13.01 2.10 -33.52
CA ASP A 43 -12.71 3.43 -34.02
C ASP A 43 -13.87 3.98 -34.86
N LEU A 44 -14.44 3.14 -35.70
CA LEU A 44 -15.61 3.50 -36.50
C LEU A 44 -16.84 3.77 -35.60
N LYS A 45 -17.03 2.99 -34.55
CA LYS A 45 -18.11 3.22 -33.58
C LYS A 45 -17.88 4.52 -32.80
N GLN A 46 -16.64 4.80 -32.41
CA GLN A 46 -16.28 6.04 -31.71
C GLN A 46 -16.62 7.28 -32.57
N ASN A 47 -16.28 7.27 -33.86
CA ASN A 47 -16.63 8.37 -34.73
C ASN A 47 -18.16 8.55 -34.87
N LYS A 48 -18.94 7.46 -34.98
CA LYS A 48 -20.42 7.54 -35.01
C LYS A 48 -20.99 8.17 -33.74
N LYS A 49 -20.39 7.87 -32.58
CA LYS A 49 -20.77 8.33 -31.25
C LYS A 49 -19.87 9.46 -30.72
N TYR A 50 -19.28 10.23 -31.63
CA TYR A 50 -18.28 11.25 -31.32
C TYR A 50 -18.73 12.18 -30.19
N ASP A 51 -19.95 12.66 -30.23
CA ASP A 51 -20.50 13.62 -29.27
C ASP A 51 -20.63 12.99 -27.86
N GLU A 52 -21.08 11.71 -27.78
CA GLU A 52 -21.14 10.95 -26.51
C GLU A 52 -19.73 10.73 -25.91
N TYR A 53 -18.72 10.45 -26.75
CA TYR A 53 -17.35 10.31 -26.32
C TYR A 53 -16.73 11.64 -25.88
N LEU A 54 -17.08 12.74 -26.54
CA LEU A 54 -16.59 14.08 -26.20
C LEU A 54 -17.06 14.47 -24.78
N GLU A 55 -18.35 14.29 -24.49
CA GLU A 55 -18.92 14.52 -23.15
C GLU A 55 -18.21 13.67 -22.07
N ALA A 56 -17.94 12.40 -22.38
CA ALA A 56 -17.25 11.51 -21.46
C ALA A 56 -15.79 11.95 -21.23
N PHE A 57 -15.08 12.43 -22.26
CA PHE A 57 -13.73 12.95 -22.15
C PHE A 57 -13.70 14.28 -21.39
N ASP A 58 -14.66 15.16 -21.59
CA ASP A 58 -14.76 16.42 -20.84
C ASP A 58 -14.94 16.15 -19.35
N SER A 59 -15.84 15.25 -18.97
CA SER A 59 -16.03 14.83 -17.58
C SER A 59 -14.76 14.19 -17.01
N PHE A 60 -14.15 13.26 -17.73
CA PHE A 60 -12.93 12.60 -17.33
C PHE A 60 -11.77 13.60 -17.11
N MET A 61 -11.57 14.53 -18.02
CA MET A 61 -10.54 15.54 -17.89
C MET A 61 -10.82 16.49 -16.72
N TYR A 62 -12.07 16.92 -16.55
CA TYR A 62 -12.48 17.76 -15.43
C TYR A 62 -12.17 17.09 -14.08
N ASP A 63 -12.56 15.83 -13.90
CA ASP A 63 -12.38 15.07 -12.66
C ASP A 63 -10.91 14.75 -12.35
N THR A 64 -10.06 14.73 -13.38
CA THR A 64 -8.64 14.36 -13.25
C THR A 64 -7.67 15.51 -13.51
N ASN A 65 -8.15 16.75 -13.66
CA ASN A 65 -7.29 17.92 -13.92
C ASN A 65 -6.75 18.49 -12.60
N LEU A 66 -5.60 18.02 -12.19
CA LEU A 66 -4.94 18.44 -10.95
C LEU A 66 -3.84 19.48 -11.26
N SER A 67 -3.65 20.47 -10.37
CA SER A 67 -2.64 21.50 -10.50
C SER A 67 -1.20 20.98 -10.64
N ASN A 68 -0.92 19.85 -9.98
CA ASN A 68 0.37 19.16 -10.03
C ASN A 68 0.47 18.08 -11.12
N ALA A 69 -0.61 17.88 -11.88
CA ALA A 69 -0.67 16.97 -13.02
C ALA A 69 -1.74 17.46 -13.99
N PRO A 70 -1.53 18.59 -14.70
CA PRO A 70 -2.53 19.21 -15.54
C PRO A 70 -2.76 18.46 -16.84
N TRP A 71 -3.96 18.63 -17.42
CA TRP A 71 -4.27 18.28 -18.79
C TRP A 71 -3.95 19.44 -19.72
N TYR A 72 -3.34 19.15 -20.86
CA TYR A 72 -3.07 20.07 -21.95
C TYR A 72 -3.87 19.64 -23.17
N MET A 73 -4.77 20.51 -23.61
CA MET A 73 -5.54 20.31 -24.85
C MET A 73 -4.68 20.67 -26.05
N ILE A 74 -4.46 19.73 -26.95
CA ILE A 74 -3.65 19.89 -28.15
C ILE A 74 -4.55 19.91 -29.38
N ASP A 75 -4.57 21.02 -30.14
CA ASP A 75 -5.16 21.02 -31.45
C ASP A 75 -4.32 20.14 -32.40
N ALA A 76 -4.89 18.95 -32.72
CA ALA A 76 -4.21 17.94 -33.50
C ALA A 76 -4.69 17.89 -34.97
N LYS A 77 -5.40 18.90 -35.43
CA LYS A 77 -5.85 18.99 -36.82
C LYS A 77 -4.68 19.14 -37.79
N GLU A 78 -3.71 19.99 -37.46
CA GLU A 78 -2.45 20.12 -38.19
C GLU A 78 -1.34 19.46 -37.36
N ARG A 79 -0.72 18.39 -37.90
CA ARG A 79 0.21 17.53 -37.13
C ARG A 79 1.46 18.29 -36.68
N LYS A 80 2.05 19.09 -37.54
CA LYS A 80 3.28 19.86 -37.20
C LYS A 80 3.01 20.91 -36.14
N TRP A 81 1.81 21.48 -36.16
CA TRP A 81 1.40 22.41 -35.11
C TRP A 81 1.21 21.69 -33.77
N ALA A 82 0.61 20.52 -33.77
CA ALA A 82 0.48 19.70 -32.57
C ALA A 82 1.85 19.34 -31.97
N GLU A 83 2.82 18.95 -32.82
CA GLU A 83 4.21 18.66 -32.40
C GLU A 83 4.87 19.88 -31.73
N LEU A 84 4.73 21.08 -32.32
CA LEU A 84 5.25 22.30 -31.73
C LEU A 84 4.62 22.63 -30.37
N GLN A 85 3.31 22.55 -30.26
CA GLN A 85 2.60 22.74 -28.96
C GLN A 85 3.13 21.82 -27.88
N ILE A 86 3.28 20.53 -28.18
CA ILE A 86 3.78 19.53 -27.23
C ILE A 86 5.20 19.86 -26.78
N LEU A 87 6.10 20.15 -27.74
CA LEU A 87 7.49 20.46 -27.43
C LEU A 87 7.62 21.74 -26.59
N ASP A 88 6.81 22.75 -26.88
CA ASP A 88 6.80 24.01 -26.11
C ASP A 88 6.32 23.76 -24.67
N ILE A 89 5.21 23.02 -24.48
CA ILE A 89 4.68 22.65 -23.17
C ILE A 89 5.69 21.81 -22.38
N ILE A 90 6.35 20.84 -23.02
CA ILE A 90 7.37 20.03 -22.38
C ILE A 90 8.55 20.88 -21.92
N ASN A 91 9.05 21.77 -22.78
CA ASN A 91 10.17 22.65 -22.44
C ASN A 91 9.81 23.56 -21.26
N GLN A 92 8.67 24.25 -21.32
CA GLN A 92 8.22 25.11 -20.22
C GLN A 92 8.02 24.35 -18.92
N GLY A 93 7.46 23.12 -19.01
CA GLY A 93 7.28 22.25 -17.86
C GLY A 93 8.61 21.83 -17.22
N ILE A 94 9.60 21.47 -18.03
CA ILE A 94 10.94 21.10 -17.55
C ILE A 94 11.64 22.32 -16.93
N GLU A 95 11.61 23.47 -17.57
CA GLU A 95 12.19 24.71 -17.04
C GLU A 95 11.58 25.07 -15.69
N THR A 96 10.26 25.03 -15.58
CA THR A 96 9.54 25.28 -14.33
C THR A 96 9.91 24.26 -13.24
N ALA A 97 10.03 22.99 -13.59
CA ALA A 97 10.41 21.95 -12.64
C ALA A 97 11.84 22.14 -12.13
N LEU A 98 12.77 22.53 -13.00
CA LEU A 98 14.16 22.82 -12.63
C LEU A 98 14.27 24.06 -11.71
N LEU A 99 13.50 25.11 -11.97
CA LEU A 99 13.44 26.31 -11.12
C LEU A 99 12.88 25.97 -9.71
N ASN A 100 11.95 25.03 -9.62
CA ASN A 100 11.34 24.60 -8.37
C ASN A 100 12.10 23.45 -7.69
N GLN A 101 13.21 22.99 -8.24
CA GLN A 101 14.00 21.91 -7.66
C GLN A 101 14.50 22.29 -6.25
N GLY A 102 14.27 21.41 -5.29
CA GLY A 102 14.68 21.62 -3.89
C GLY A 102 13.64 22.34 -3.02
N HIS A 103 12.51 22.76 -3.57
CA HIS A 103 11.42 23.26 -2.74
C HIS A 103 10.69 22.08 -2.05
N ALA A 104 10.40 22.28 -0.75
CA ALA A 104 9.65 21.28 0.00
C ALA A 104 8.22 21.13 -0.53
N VAL A 105 7.79 19.91 -0.75
CA VAL A 105 6.40 19.61 -1.13
C VAL A 105 5.47 19.89 0.06
N PRO A 106 4.34 20.57 -0.14
CA PRO A 106 3.40 20.84 0.95
C PRO A 106 2.91 19.56 1.61
N ILE A 107 2.92 19.54 2.94
CA ILE A 107 2.35 18.45 3.72
C ILE A 107 0.85 18.67 3.81
N LEU A 108 0.08 17.79 3.17
CA LEU A 108 -1.38 17.86 3.21
C LEU A 108 -1.91 17.29 4.52
N GLN A 109 -2.94 17.92 5.03
CA GLN A 109 -3.64 17.40 6.21
C GLN A 109 -4.41 16.13 5.84
N ASN A 110 -4.40 15.16 6.75
CA ASN A 110 -5.22 13.96 6.62
C ASN A 110 -6.71 14.33 6.66
N THR A 111 -7.46 13.86 5.67
CA THR A 111 -8.90 14.07 5.54
C THR A 111 -9.73 12.86 5.99
N PHE A 112 -9.08 11.73 6.31
CA PHE A 112 -9.75 10.50 6.71
C PHE A 112 -10.12 10.50 8.19
N ALA A 113 -11.25 9.87 8.52
CA ALA A 113 -11.65 9.65 9.89
C ALA A 113 -10.69 8.68 10.60
N LEU A 114 -10.09 9.14 11.69
CA LEU A 114 -9.19 8.34 12.53
C LEU A 114 -9.92 7.80 13.76
N LYS A 115 -9.65 6.55 14.10
CA LYS A 115 -10.12 5.92 15.34
C LYS A 115 -9.12 6.18 16.47
N LYS A 116 -9.61 6.32 17.70
CA LYS A 116 -8.74 6.37 18.87
C LYS A 116 -8.02 5.04 19.07
N ILE A 117 -6.77 5.11 19.51
CA ILE A 117 -5.93 3.96 19.83
C ILE A 117 -5.12 4.32 21.09
N PRO A 118 -4.90 3.39 22.04
CA PRO A 118 -4.09 3.66 23.23
C PRO A 118 -2.63 3.87 22.83
N LYS A 119 -1.89 4.64 23.62
CA LYS A 119 -0.43 4.71 23.53
C LYS A 119 0.17 3.37 23.95
N LEU A 120 1.36 3.06 23.45
CA LEU A 120 2.03 1.79 23.76
C LEU A 120 2.28 1.60 25.25
N SER A 121 2.57 2.68 25.98
CA SER A 121 2.74 2.68 27.44
C SER A 121 1.47 2.33 28.23
N GLU A 122 0.27 2.51 27.64
CA GLU A 122 -1.02 2.22 28.24
C GLU A 122 -1.50 0.78 28.00
N VAL A 123 -0.78 0.02 27.14
CA VAL A 123 -1.16 -1.34 26.76
C VAL A 123 -0.76 -2.33 27.85
N SER A 124 -1.76 -2.96 28.51
CA SER A 124 -1.49 -4.05 29.45
C SER A 124 -0.96 -5.28 28.74
N LEU A 125 0.21 -5.78 29.19
CA LEU A 125 0.90 -6.94 28.64
C LEU A 125 0.73 -8.22 29.48
N ASP A 126 -0.20 -8.24 30.43
CA ASP A 126 -0.39 -9.32 31.41
C ASP A 126 -1.20 -10.50 30.87
N LYS A 127 -1.75 -10.38 29.66
CA LYS A 127 -2.56 -11.41 29.01
C LYS A 127 -1.75 -12.68 28.76
N LYS A 128 -2.29 -13.83 29.16
CA LYS A 128 -1.65 -15.16 29.01
C LYS A 128 -2.68 -16.21 28.65
N LEU A 129 -2.20 -17.30 28.03
CA LEU A 129 -2.94 -18.52 27.80
C LEU A 129 -2.16 -19.73 28.32
N THR A 130 -2.86 -20.72 28.85
CA THR A 130 -2.27 -22.02 29.15
C THR A 130 -1.90 -22.76 27.85
N ASP A 131 -1.16 -23.88 27.96
CA ASP A 131 -0.82 -24.69 26.78
C ASP A 131 -2.05 -25.40 26.21
N GLU A 132 -2.97 -25.81 27.06
CA GLU A 132 -4.20 -26.47 26.72
C GLU A 132 -5.14 -25.52 25.97
N GLU A 133 -5.44 -24.35 26.55
CA GLU A 133 -6.27 -23.31 25.92
C GLU A 133 -5.70 -22.91 24.56
N TYR A 134 -4.38 -22.71 24.49
CA TYR A 134 -3.73 -22.33 23.24
C TYR A 134 -3.89 -23.41 22.16
N LYS A 135 -3.70 -24.68 22.50
CA LYS A 135 -3.77 -25.78 21.54
C LYS A 135 -5.19 -25.96 20.99
N GLU A 136 -6.19 -25.90 21.87
CA GLU A 136 -7.59 -26.02 21.49
C GLU A 136 -8.06 -24.86 20.59
N GLU A 137 -7.81 -23.63 21.03
CA GLU A 137 -8.19 -22.43 20.27
C GLU A 137 -7.46 -22.36 18.93
N LEU A 138 -6.16 -22.71 18.88
CA LEU A 138 -5.38 -22.69 17.65
C LEU A 138 -5.98 -23.61 16.59
N ASP A 139 -6.24 -24.87 16.92
CA ASP A 139 -6.81 -25.87 15.99
C ASP A 139 -8.18 -25.41 15.44
N LYS A 140 -9.05 -24.94 16.33
CA LYS A 140 -10.38 -24.43 15.98
C LYS A 140 -10.31 -23.23 15.03
N LEU A 141 -9.45 -22.23 15.35
CA LEU A 141 -9.33 -21.02 14.56
C LEU A 141 -8.65 -21.28 13.22
N GLN A 142 -7.63 -22.13 13.17
CA GLN A 142 -6.98 -22.49 11.90
C GLN A 142 -7.93 -23.23 10.96
N LYS A 143 -8.74 -24.17 11.47
CA LYS A 143 -9.79 -24.83 10.68
C LYS A 143 -10.83 -23.83 10.15
N LYS A 144 -11.24 -22.86 10.97
CA LYS A 144 -12.18 -21.80 10.57
C LYS A 144 -11.56 -20.90 9.48
N LEU A 145 -10.34 -20.44 9.68
CA LEU A 145 -9.63 -19.59 8.71
C LEU A 145 -9.44 -20.30 7.37
N GLY A 146 -9.13 -21.59 7.37
CA GLY A 146 -9.01 -22.39 6.15
C GLY A 146 -10.31 -22.46 5.33
N ARG A 147 -11.48 -22.52 6.00
CA ARG A 147 -12.80 -22.46 5.31
C ARG A 147 -13.02 -21.08 4.70
N LEU A 148 -12.81 -20.02 5.48
CA LEU A 148 -12.95 -18.64 5.01
C LEU A 148 -11.99 -18.31 3.84
N HIS A 149 -10.79 -18.90 3.83
CA HIS A 149 -9.85 -18.73 2.73
C HIS A 149 -10.41 -19.28 1.39
N ASN A 150 -11.12 -20.40 1.41
CA ASN A 150 -11.79 -20.92 0.22
C ASN A 150 -12.92 -20.00 -0.25
N GLU A 151 -13.67 -19.39 0.67
CA GLU A 151 -14.72 -18.40 0.33
C GLU A 151 -14.13 -17.13 -0.27
N LEU A 152 -13.03 -16.62 0.30
CA LEU A 152 -12.29 -15.48 -0.28
C LEU A 152 -11.86 -15.75 -1.72
N TYR A 153 -11.36 -16.95 -2.00
CA TYR A 153 -10.95 -17.34 -3.34
C TYR A 153 -12.12 -17.36 -4.33
N GLN A 154 -13.27 -17.94 -3.92
CA GLN A 154 -14.48 -18.00 -4.74
C GLN A 154 -15.08 -16.62 -5.00
N LYS A 155 -15.19 -15.79 -3.96
CA LYS A 155 -15.75 -14.43 -4.03
C LYS A 155 -14.74 -13.39 -4.55
N ARG A 156 -13.49 -13.80 -4.87
CA ARG A 156 -12.42 -12.94 -5.40
C ARG A 156 -12.03 -11.77 -4.49
N ILE A 157 -12.11 -11.96 -3.17
CA ILE A 157 -11.78 -10.93 -2.19
C ILE A 157 -10.29 -10.99 -1.84
N PRO A 158 -9.49 -9.96 -2.12
CA PRO A 158 -8.09 -9.92 -1.71
C PRO A 158 -7.97 -9.56 -0.22
N VAL A 159 -6.96 -10.13 0.45
CA VAL A 159 -6.65 -9.82 1.85
C VAL A 159 -5.18 -9.41 1.97
N ILE A 160 -4.93 -8.34 2.71
CA ILE A 160 -3.59 -7.79 2.95
C ILE A 160 -3.39 -7.72 4.45
N ILE A 161 -2.36 -8.39 4.95
CA ILE A 161 -2.04 -8.44 6.38
C ILE A 161 -0.63 -7.86 6.58
N GLY A 162 -0.53 -6.71 7.25
CA GLY A 162 0.73 -6.07 7.58
C GLY A 162 1.14 -6.32 9.04
N TYR A 163 2.39 -6.71 9.24
CA TYR A 163 2.97 -6.91 10.56
C TYR A 163 4.11 -5.93 10.81
N GLU A 164 3.94 -5.10 11.84
CA GLU A 164 4.97 -4.29 12.47
C GLU A 164 5.11 -4.66 13.95
N GLY A 165 6.16 -4.21 14.59
CA GLY A 165 6.39 -4.46 16.01
C GLY A 165 7.86 -4.57 16.37
N TRP A 166 8.15 -4.57 17.66
CA TRP A 166 9.49 -4.63 18.19
C TRP A 166 10.29 -5.83 17.66
N ASP A 167 11.61 -5.70 17.64
CA ASP A 167 12.47 -6.83 17.35
C ASP A 167 12.30 -7.90 18.45
N ALA A 168 12.30 -9.16 18.05
CA ALA A 168 11.94 -10.32 18.87
C ALA A 168 10.51 -10.33 19.43
N ALA A 169 9.62 -9.40 19.06
CA ALA A 169 8.23 -9.40 19.54
C ALA A 169 7.44 -10.66 19.14
N GLY A 170 7.76 -11.27 18.00
CA GLY A 170 7.12 -12.53 17.58
C GLY A 170 6.34 -12.46 16.30
N LYS A 171 6.60 -11.46 15.43
CA LYS A 171 5.99 -11.30 14.11
C LYS A 171 5.97 -12.61 13.30
N GLY A 172 7.12 -13.19 13.00
CA GLY A 172 7.20 -14.42 12.22
C GLY A 172 6.48 -15.64 12.83
N GLY A 173 6.34 -15.68 14.17
CA GLY A 173 5.55 -16.72 14.84
C GLY A 173 4.04 -16.55 14.68
N ASN A 174 3.54 -15.31 14.57
CA ASN A 174 2.16 -14.99 14.23
C ASN A 174 1.88 -15.32 12.76
N ILE A 175 2.72 -14.81 11.85
CA ILE A 175 2.63 -15.07 10.41
C ILE A 175 2.55 -16.56 10.12
N LYS A 176 3.44 -17.36 10.75
CA LYS A 176 3.45 -18.81 10.58
C LYS A 176 2.09 -19.45 10.93
N ARG A 177 1.42 -19.05 12.03
CA ARG A 177 0.14 -19.63 12.46
C ARG A 177 -1.01 -19.27 11.53
N ILE A 178 -0.98 -18.09 10.92
CA ILE A 178 -1.93 -17.71 9.88
C ILE A 178 -1.65 -18.51 8.61
N ALA A 179 -0.40 -18.53 8.14
CA ALA A 179 -0.01 -19.20 6.90
C ALA A 179 -0.30 -20.71 6.93
N GLU A 180 -0.11 -21.38 8.08
CA GLU A 180 -0.42 -22.79 8.28
C GLU A 180 -1.91 -23.15 8.05
N ALA A 181 -2.80 -22.16 8.13
CA ALA A 181 -4.24 -22.34 7.91
C ALA A 181 -4.67 -22.11 6.45
N LEU A 182 -3.79 -21.59 5.61
CA LEU A 182 -4.10 -21.18 4.24
C LEU A 182 -3.57 -22.21 3.22
N ASP A 183 -4.24 -22.32 2.07
CA ASP A 183 -3.72 -23.09 0.93
C ASP A 183 -2.48 -22.34 0.36
N ALA A 184 -1.38 -23.08 0.19
CA ALA A 184 -0.11 -22.52 -0.27
C ALA A 184 -0.19 -21.80 -1.64
N ARG A 185 -1.17 -22.14 -2.47
CA ARG A 185 -1.41 -21.50 -3.77
C ARG A 185 -2.13 -20.16 -3.66
N GLY A 186 -2.79 -19.91 -2.53
CA GLY A 186 -3.67 -18.76 -2.30
C GLY A 186 -3.04 -17.66 -1.45
N TYR A 187 -1.79 -17.78 -1.01
CA TYR A 187 -1.12 -16.73 -0.25
C TYR A 187 0.35 -16.55 -0.60
N VAL A 188 0.88 -15.38 -0.28
CA VAL A 188 2.31 -15.06 -0.35
C VAL A 188 2.72 -14.33 0.92
N VAL A 189 3.86 -14.74 1.51
CA VAL A 189 4.52 -13.98 2.58
C VAL A 189 5.63 -13.14 1.96
N ASN A 190 5.57 -11.83 2.18
CA ASN A 190 6.54 -10.86 1.70
C ASN A 190 7.43 -10.39 2.86
N PRO A 191 8.63 -10.95 3.06
CA PRO A 191 9.61 -10.40 3.99
C PRO A 191 10.20 -9.13 3.37
N ILE A 192 10.08 -8.01 4.08
CA ILE A 192 10.55 -6.71 3.61
C ILE A 192 11.88 -6.38 4.28
N ALA A 193 12.92 -6.31 3.46
CA ALA A 193 14.27 -5.88 3.82
C ALA A 193 14.54 -4.45 3.35
N SER A 194 15.79 -3.99 3.50
CA SER A 194 16.26 -2.72 2.92
C SER A 194 15.95 -2.67 1.42
N PRO A 195 15.54 -1.50 0.89
CA PRO A 195 15.17 -1.40 -0.52
C PRO A 195 16.39 -1.57 -1.43
N GLU A 196 16.18 -2.32 -2.53
CA GLU A 196 17.16 -2.49 -3.60
C GLU A 196 17.37 -1.19 -4.39
N PRO A 197 18.50 -1.03 -5.13
CA PRO A 197 18.77 0.21 -5.89
C PRO A 197 17.63 0.62 -6.82
N HIS A 198 17.00 -0.33 -7.51
CA HIS A 198 15.87 -0.06 -8.40
C HIS A 198 14.58 0.33 -7.65
N GLU A 199 14.42 -0.11 -6.39
CA GLU A 199 13.32 0.30 -5.53
C GLU A 199 13.55 1.72 -4.96
N LYS A 200 14.80 2.04 -4.59
CA LYS A 200 15.21 3.38 -4.11
C LYS A 200 15.00 4.48 -5.15
N ALA A 201 15.12 4.13 -6.45
CA ALA A 201 14.91 5.07 -7.57
C ALA A 201 13.42 5.38 -7.81
N ARG A 202 12.51 4.87 -7.02
CA ARG A 202 11.06 5.03 -7.14
C ARG A 202 10.44 5.47 -5.83
N HIS A 203 9.17 5.92 -5.87
CA HIS A 203 8.41 6.22 -4.66
C HIS A 203 8.41 5.02 -3.71
N PHE A 204 8.55 5.25 -2.40
CA PHE A 204 8.71 4.16 -1.42
C PHE A 204 7.56 3.14 -1.42
N LEU A 205 6.35 3.55 -1.79
CA LEU A 205 5.19 2.65 -1.91
C LEU A 205 5.27 1.73 -3.14
N TRP A 206 6.07 2.07 -4.16
CA TRP A 206 6.14 1.29 -5.39
C TRP A 206 6.45 -0.20 -5.15
N ARG A 207 7.39 -0.48 -4.27
CA ARG A 207 7.79 -1.86 -3.93
C ARG A 207 6.67 -2.68 -3.27
N PHE A 208 5.70 -2.02 -2.66
CA PHE A 208 4.53 -2.65 -2.04
C PHE A 208 3.42 -2.84 -3.06
N TRP A 209 3.18 -1.87 -3.96
CA TRP A 209 2.26 -2.03 -5.09
C TRP A 209 2.58 -3.28 -5.92
N THR A 210 3.85 -3.56 -6.19
CA THR A 210 4.29 -4.72 -6.98
C THR A 210 4.14 -6.06 -6.27
N ARG A 211 3.84 -6.05 -4.96
CA ARG A 211 3.68 -7.25 -4.12
C ARG A 211 2.26 -7.46 -3.61
N LEU A 212 1.31 -6.70 -4.13
CA LEU A 212 -0.11 -6.87 -3.78
C LEU A 212 -0.63 -8.24 -4.27
N PRO A 213 -1.62 -8.81 -3.55
CA PRO A 213 -2.18 -10.10 -3.94
C PRO A 213 -3.06 -9.98 -5.19
N LYS A 214 -3.27 -11.08 -5.87
CA LYS A 214 -4.35 -11.20 -6.85
C LYS A 214 -5.71 -11.20 -6.13
N SER A 215 -6.80 -10.86 -6.83
CA SER A 215 -8.15 -11.02 -6.31
C SER A 215 -8.39 -12.45 -5.81
N GLY A 216 -8.89 -12.60 -4.59
CA GLY A 216 -9.11 -13.88 -3.94
C GLY A 216 -7.87 -14.50 -3.28
N HIS A 217 -6.76 -13.76 -3.16
CA HIS A 217 -5.51 -14.23 -2.56
C HIS A 217 -5.14 -13.38 -1.33
N VAL A 218 -4.22 -13.90 -0.52
CA VAL A 218 -3.73 -13.25 0.70
C VAL A 218 -2.26 -12.84 0.53
N ALA A 219 -1.94 -11.58 0.80
CA ALA A 219 -0.55 -11.13 0.95
C ALA A 219 -0.28 -10.82 2.43
N ILE A 220 0.76 -11.41 2.98
CA ILE A 220 1.22 -11.15 4.35
C ILE A 220 2.57 -10.45 4.26
N PHE A 221 2.67 -9.26 4.84
CA PHE A 221 3.90 -8.47 4.86
C PHE A 221 4.56 -8.58 6.24
N ASP A 222 5.80 -9.13 6.30
CA ASP A 222 6.66 -9.07 7.48
C ASP A 222 7.54 -7.81 7.38
N ARG A 223 7.20 -6.78 8.11
CA ARG A 223 7.46 -5.36 7.91
C ARG A 223 6.71 -4.80 6.70
N THR A 224 6.43 -3.50 6.72
CA THR A 224 5.51 -2.88 5.77
C THR A 224 6.02 -1.53 5.29
N TRP A 225 5.15 -0.78 4.60
CA TRP A 225 5.36 0.61 4.18
C TRP A 225 5.55 1.58 5.35
N TYR A 226 5.20 1.18 6.55
CA TYR A 226 5.38 1.97 7.76
C TYR A 226 6.84 2.16 8.16
N GLY A 227 7.77 1.40 7.56
CA GLY A 227 9.21 1.64 7.70
C GLY A 227 9.62 3.08 7.40
N ARG A 228 8.90 3.78 6.48
CA ARG A 228 9.13 5.19 6.13
C ARG A 228 9.00 6.12 7.33
N VAL A 229 8.00 5.92 8.19
CA VAL A 229 7.72 6.78 9.36
C VAL A 229 8.35 6.27 10.67
N MET A 230 9.03 5.14 10.62
CA MET A 230 9.75 4.53 11.75
C MET A 230 11.26 4.48 11.48
N VAL A 231 11.76 3.37 10.94
CA VAL A 231 13.20 3.14 10.77
C VAL A 231 13.83 4.17 9.83
N GLU A 232 13.22 4.50 8.71
CA GLU A 232 13.79 5.45 7.76
C GLU A 232 13.84 6.89 8.34
N ARG A 233 12.83 7.26 9.13
CA ARG A 233 12.80 8.51 9.90
C ARG A 233 13.91 8.56 10.93
N LEU A 234 14.05 7.52 11.78
CA LEU A 234 14.96 7.51 12.93
C LEU A 234 16.42 7.30 12.53
N GLU A 235 16.67 6.62 11.42
CA GLU A 235 18.01 6.41 10.87
C GLU A 235 18.42 7.51 9.84
N GLY A 236 17.52 8.45 9.53
CA GLY A 236 17.82 9.54 8.58
C GLY A 236 17.94 9.05 7.12
N PHE A 237 17.26 7.97 6.74
CA PHE A 237 17.27 7.44 5.37
C PHE A 237 16.32 8.15 4.42
N CYS A 238 15.50 9.05 4.93
CA CYS A 238 14.66 9.97 4.15
C CYS A 238 14.63 11.35 4.80
N SER A 239 14.24 12.38 4.03
CA SER A 239 14.11 13.74 4.56
C SER A 239 12.95 13.87 5.54
N GLU A 240 12.96 14.95 6.34
CA GLU A 240 11.85 15.24 7.25
C GLU A 240 10.53 15.45 6.48
N ASN A 241 10.58 16.18 5.37
CA ASN A 241 9.43 16.39 4.50
C ASN A 241 8.86 15.06 3.97
N ASP A 242 9.71 14.09 3.63
CA ASP A 242 9.28 12.79 3.11
C ASP A 242 8.53 11.95 4.14
N TRP A 243 9.06 11.83 5.37
CA TRP A 243 8.35 11.02 6.37
C TRP A 243 7.11 11.73 6.92
N GLN A 244 7.09 13.05 6.96
CA GLN A 244 5.89 13.81 7.36
C GLN A 244 4.75 13.64 6.33
N ARG A 245 5.04 13.68 5.03
CA ARG A 245 4.07 13.40 3.97
C ARG A 245 3.58 11.95 4.00
N ALA A 246 4.47 11.03 4.35
CA ALA A 246 4.20 9.59 4.27
C ALA A 246 2.98 9.14 5.07
N TYR A 247 2.61 9.80 6.17
CA TYR A 247 1.40 9.46 6.90
C TYR A 247 0.14 9.56 6.04
N ASN A 248 0.02 10.64 5.28
CA ASN A 248 -1.12 10.84 4.39
C ASN A 248 -1.05 9.95 3.15
N GLU A 249 0.14 9.81 2.55
CA GLU A 249 0.38 8.92 1.40
C GLU A 249 0.03 7.46 1.74
N ILE A 250 0.35 7.00 2.94
CA ILE A 250 0.00 5.67 3.43
C ILE A 250 -1.51 5.53 3.61
N ASN A 251 -2.17 6.52 4.22
CA ASN A 251 -3.61 6.50 4.39
C ASN A 251 -4.35 6.43 3.05
N GLU A 252 -3.87 7.17 2.04
CA GLU A 252 -4.41 7.11 0.69
C GLU A 252 -4.16 5.77 0.01
N PHE A 253 -2.95 5.23 0.12
CA PHE A 253 -2.62 3.90 -0.38
C PHE A 253 -3.55 2.82 0.20
N GLU A 254 -3.75 2.84 1.51
CA GLU A 254 -4.65 1.90 2.19
C GLU A 254 -6.12 2.12 1.80
N LYS A 255 -6.53 3.39 1.56
CA LYS A 255 -7.87 3.71 1.07
C LYS A 255 -8.10 3.15 -0.33
N GLU A 256 -7.14 3.29 -1.24
CA GLU A 256 -7.22 2.71 -2.58
C GLU A 256 -7.35 1.17 -2.53
N LEU A 257 -6.60 0.51 -1.64
CA LEU A 257 -6.73 -0.92 -1.42
C LEU A 257 -8.11 -1.32 -0.89
N HIS A 258 -8.62 -0.55 0.07
CA HIS A 258 -9.97 -0.76 0.60
C HIS A 258 -11.05 -0.57 -0.49
N ASP A 259 -10.94 0.48 -1.31
CA ASP A 259 -11.87 0.79 -2.40
C ASP A 259 -11.81 -0.25 -3.53
N TRP A 260 -10.63 -0.84 -3.76
CA TRP A 260 -10.50 -2.03 -4.62
C TRP A 260 -11.25 -3.24 -4.07
N GLY A 261 -11.69 -3.21 -2.82
CA GLY A 261 -12.42 -4.27 -2.16
C GLY A 261 -11.56 -5.16 -1.26
N ALA A 262 -10.29 -4.81 -1.06
CA ALA A 262 -9.40 -5.57 -0.20
C ALA A 262 -9.76 -5.44 1.29
N VAL A 263 -9.54 -6.51 2.04
CA VAL A 263 -9.51 -6.49 3.51
C VAL A 263 -8.09 -6.14 3.94
N VAL A 264 -7.90 -4.97 4.56
CA VAL A 264 -6.58 -4.51 5.03
C VAL A 264 -6.52 -4.64 6.56
N ILE A 265 -5.59 -5.45 7.05
CA ILE A 265 -5.40 -5.74 8.48
C ILE A 265 -3.98 -5.36 8.88
N LYS A 266 -3.85 -4.53 9.91
CA LYS A 266 -2.55 -4.05 10.41
C LYS A 266 -2.32 -4.46 11.84
N PHE A 267 -1.17 -5.07 12.10
CA PHE A 267 -0.76 -5.51 13.43
C PHE A 267 0.49 -4.78 13.91
N TRP A 268 0.40 -4.21 15.10
CA TRP A 268 1.56 -3.85 15.92
C TRP A 268 1.78 -4.91 16.98
N VAL A 269 2.93 -5.60 16.95
CA VAL A 269 3.26 -6.65 17.93
C VAL A 269 4.04 -6.03 19.08
N GLN A 270 3.33 -5.83 20.20
CA GLN A 270 3.81 -5.13 21.39
C GLN A 270 4.42 -6.07 22.43
N ILE A 271 5.58 -5.71 22.93
CA ILE A 271 6.24 -6.29 24.11
C ILE A 271 6.87 -5.18 24.93
N ASP A 272 7.20 -5.46 26.20
CA ASP A 272 8.03 -4.58 27.00
C ASP A 272 9.55 -4.77 26.72
N LYS A 273 10.31 -3.79 27.16
CA LYS A 273 11.77 -3.73 26.97
C LYS A 273 12.48 -4.90 27.64
N ASP A 274 11.98 -5.38 28.80
CA ASP A 274 12.57 -6.50 29.54
C ASP A 274 12.30 -7.83 28.84
N THR A 275 11.12 -8.04 28.32
CA THR A 275 10.79 -9.21 27.51
C THR A 275 11.64 -9.27 26.24
N GLN A 276 11.89 -8.14 25.60
CA GLN A 276 12.80 -8.08 24.45
C GLN A 276 14.20 -8.54 24.84
N LEU A 277 14.76 -8.00 25.94
CA LEU A 277 16.09 -8.37 26.41
C LEU A 277 16.20 -9.87 26.70
N LYS A 278 15.23 -10.43 27.43
CA LYS A 278 15.18 -11.88 27.70
C LYS A 278 15.19 -12.70 26.41
N ARG A 279 14.45 -12.25 25.38
CA ARG A 279 14.40 -12.93 24.10
C ARG A 279 15.68 -12.79 23.27
N PHE A 280 16.34 -11.64 23.33
CA PHE A 280 17.65 -11.41 22.70
C PHE A 280 18.70 -12.33 23.33
N THR A 281 18.81 -12.35 24.66
CA THR A 281 19.72 -13.22 25.40
C THR A 281 19.49 -14.71 25.09
N LEU A 282 18.19 -15.12 25.03
CA LEU A 282 17.85 -16.49 24.66
C LEU A 282 18.29 -16.83 23.22
N ARG A 283 18.16 -15.91 22.27
CA ARG A 283 18.62 -16.12 20.89
C ARG A 283 20.13 -16.25 20.81
N GLN A 284 20.89 -15.40 21.52
CA GLN A 284 22.35 -15.46 21.58
C GLN A 284 22.85 -16.76 22.15
N ASN A 285 22.17 -17.28 23.18
CA ASN A 285 22.56 -18.51 23.88
C ASN A 285 22.09 -19.80 23.21
N THR A 286 21.26 -19.68 22.14
CA THR A 286 20.73 -20.82 21.38
C THR A 286 21.44 -20.88 20.02
N PRO A 287 22.34 -21.86 19.74
CA PRO A 287 23.14 -21.91 18.52
C PRO A 287 22.31 -21.79 17.24
N GLU A 288 21.17 -22.48 17.16
CA GLU A 288 20.29 -22.49 15.98
C GLU A 288 19.50 -21.19 15.79
N LYS A 289 19.59 -20.26 16.76
CA LYS A 289 18.87 -18.98 16.73
C LYS A 289 19.78 -17.77 16.69
N ARG A 290 21.11 -17.95 16.81
CA ARG A 290 22.09 -16.83 16.81
C ARG A 290 21.99 -15.96 15.56
N TRP A 291 21.71 -16.55 14.41
CA TRP A 291 21.56 -15.84 13.15
C TRP A 291 20.36 -14.86 13.12
N LYS A 292 19.45 -14.97 14.10
CA LYS A 292 18.27 -14.09 14.24
C LYS A 292 18.52 -12.85 15.08
N ILE A 293 19.74 -12.62 15.53
CA ILE A 293 20.10 -11.42 16.27
C ILE A 293 21.35 -10.80 15.65
N THR A 294 21.27 -9.52 15.41
CA THR A 294 22.29 -8.73 14.75
C THR A 294 22.62 -7.49 15.56
N ASP A 295 23.70 -6.80 15.20
CA ASP A 295 24.05 -5.51 15.84
C ASP A 295 22.98 -4.45 15.61
N GLU A 296 22.18 -4.57 14.54
CA GLU A 296 21.04 -3.69 14.28
C GLU A 296 19.95 -3.84 15.35
N ASP A 297 19.65 -5.06 15.80
CA ASP A 297 18.68 -5.30 16.87
C ASP A 297 19.06 -4.57 18.16
N TRP A 298 20.36 -4.57 18.50
CA TRP A 298 20.89 -3.87 19.69
C TRP A 298 20.82 -2.35 19.52
N ARG A 299 21.23 -1.81 18.37
CA ARG A 299 21.10 -0.36 18.08
C ARG A 299 19.66 0.12 18.14
N ASN A 300 18.73 -0.65 17.60
CA ASN A 300 17.30 -0.34 17.68
C ASN A 300 16.81 -0.32 19.13
N ARG A 301 17.28 -1.26 19.95
CA ARG A 301 16.94 -1.28 21.37
C ARG A 301 17.49 -0.07 22.13
N ASP A 302 18.67 0.43 21.80
CA ASP A 302 19.24 1.63 22.42
C ASP A 302 18.41 2.87 22.11
N LYS A 303 17.70 2.90 20.96
CA LYS A 303 16.80 3.96 20.54
C LYS A 303 15.34 3.70 20.94
N TRP A 304 15.07 2.80 21.87
CA TRP A 304 13.71 2.36 22.24
C TRP A 304 12.73 3.52 22.43
N ASP A 305 13.10 4.51 23.24
CA ASP A 305 12.21 5.63 23.58
C ASP A 305 11.88 6.48 22.34
N SER A 306 12.82 6.68 21.43
CA SER A 306 12.60 7.37 20.17
C SER A 306 11.67 6.57 19.22
N TYR A 307 11.85 5.24 19.19
CA TYR A 307 10.94 4.36 18.43
C TYR A 307 9.53 4.37 19.02
N GLU A 308 9.38 4.35 20.35
CA GLU A 308 8.06 4.40 21.01
C GLU A 308 7.28 5.65 20.61
N VAL A 309 7.94 6.82 20.64
CA VAL A 309 7.34 8.07 20.18
C VAL A 309 6.93 8.00 18.70
N ALA A 310 7.81 7.50 17.83
CA ALA A 310 7.51 7.39 16.41
C ALA A 310 6.37 6.41 16.12
N VAL A 311 6.28 5.33 16.88
CA VAL A 311 5.21 4.33 16.75
C VAL A 311 3.88 4.88 17.27
N ASP A 312 3.86 5.55 18.42
CA ASP A 312 2.63 6.18 18.93
C ASP A 312 2.09 7.19 17.92
N GLU A 313 2.95 8.02 17.33
CA GLU A 313 2.57 8.97 16.28
C GLU A 313 2.06 8.24 15.02
N MET A 314 2.71 7.17 14.60
CA MET A 314 2.28 6.33 13.48
C MET A 314 0.88 5.75 13.73
N LEU A 315 0.68 5.14 14.89
CA LEU A 315 -0.61 4.56 15.26
C LEU A 315 -1.71 5.62 15.29
N GLU A 316 -1.46 6.78 15.89
CA GLU A 316 -2.42 7.88 15.98
C GLU A 316 -2.80 8.43 14.60
N LYS A 317 -1.81 8.71 13.72
CA LYS A 317 -2.03 9.36 12.42
C LYS A 317 -2.55 8.43 11.32
N THR A 318 -2.46 7.11 11.53
CA THR A 318 -2.84 6.14 10.49
C THR A 318 -3.85 5.08 10.95
N ASN A 319 -4.50 5.28 12.11
CA ASN A 319 -5.57 4.39 12.58
C ASN A 319 -6.90 4.74 11.92
N THR A 320 -6.98 4.57 10.60
CA THR A 320 -8.17 4.92 9.82
C THR A 320 -9.33 3.95 10.08
N SER A 321 -10.57 4.40 9.80
CA SER A 321 -11.76 3.58 9.99
C SER A 321 -11.81 2.36 9.06
N PHE A 322 -11.23 2.47 7.86
CA PHE A 322 -11.22 1.42 6.83
C PHE A 322 -10.01 0.47 6.93
N ALA A 323 -8.95 0.87 7.62
CA ALA A 323 -7.76 0.05 7.87
C ALA A 323 -7.22 0.30 9.29
N PRO A 324 -7.93 -0.17 10.34
CA PRO A 324 -7.54 0.09 11.72
C PRO A 324 -6.30 -0.71 12.13
N TRP A 325 -5.52 -0.15 13.05
CA TRP A 325 -4.45 -0.86 13.73
C TRP A 325 -4.97 -1.79 14.82
N HIS A 326 -4.35 -2.93 14.96
CA HIS A 326 -4.59 -3.88 16.04
C HIS A 326 -3.28 -4.13 16.80
N ILE A 327 -3.26 -3.74 18.08
CA ILE A 327 -2.11 -4.01 18.95
C ILE A 327 -2.23 -5.45 19.48
N LEU A 328 -1.18 -6.24 19.27
CA LEU A 328 -1.07 -7.61 19.76
C LEU A 328 -0.14 -7.64 20.99
N GLU A 329 -0.68 -7.85 22.16
CA GLU A 329 0.06 -8.00 23.42
C GLU A 329 0.84 -9.33 23.37
N SER A 330 2.16 -9.25 23.21
CA SER A 330 3.00 -10.41 22.87
C SER A 330 4.05 -10.76 23.91
N ASN A 331 3.93 -10.29 25.15
CA ASN A 331 4.70 -10.87 26.24
C ASN A 331 4.42 -12.37 26.37
N ASP A 332 3.17 -12.75 26.23
CA ASP A 332 2.77 -14.13 25.94
C ASP A 332 2.53 -14.32 24.44
N LYS A 333 3.40 -15.11 23.80
CA LYS A 333 3.30 -15.38 22.35
C LYS A 333 2.07 -16.18 21.97
N LYS A 334 1.53 -17.01 22.88
CA LYS A 334 0.35 -17.84 22.64
C LYS A 334 -0.88 -16.93 22.53
N TYR A 335 -1.03 -16.02 23.51
CA TYR A 335 -2.11 -15.05 23.49
C TYR A 335 -2.10 -14.19 22.21
N ALA A 336 -0.95 -13.61 21.86
CA ALA A 336 -0.82 -12.77 20.66
C ALA A 336 -1.23 -13.51 19.37
N ARG A 337 -0.86 -14.78 19.22
CA ARG A 337 -1.21 -15.61 18.06
C ARG A 337 -2.70 -15.89 17.96
N ILE A 338 -3.34 -16.22 19.08
CA ILE A 338 -4.79 -16.45 19.13
C ILE A 338 -5.54 -15.16 18.84
N LYS A 339 -5.12 -14.04 19.43
CA LYS A 339 -5.70 -12.73 19.17
C LYS A 339 -5.60 -12.34 17.68
N ALA A 340 -4.44 -12.54 17.07
CA ALA A 340 -4.24 -12.25 15.64
C ALA A 340 -5.18 -13.07 14.75
N LEU A 341 -5.28 -14.38 14.99
CA LEU A 341 -6.21 -15.27 14.25
C LEU A 341 -7.65 -14.82 14.40
N LYS A 342 -8.11 -14.49 15.63
CA LYS A 342 -9.47 -14.00 15.88
C LYS A 342 -9.76 -12.71 15.11
N ILE A 343 -8.81 -11.77 15.05
CA ILE A 343 -8.95 -10.50 14.32
C ILE A 343 -9.04 -10.75 12.82
N VAL A 344 -8.15 -11.59 12.26
CA VAL A 344 -8.17 -11.92 10.83
C VAL A 344 -9.49 -12.58 10.44
N ILE A 345 -9.94 -13.57 11.21
CA ILE A 345 -11.22 -14.26 10.98
C ILE A 345 -12.36 -13.25 10.99
N LYS A 346 -12.46 -12.43 12.03
CA LYS A 346 -13.52 -11.43 12.15
C LYS A 346 -13.53 -10.45 10.99
N ALA A 347 -12.37 -9.91 10.60
CA ALA A 347 -12.29 -8.97 9.48
C ALA A 347 -12.74 -9.58 8.15
N ILE A 348 -12.46 -10.87 7.95
CA ILE A 348 -12.93 -11.59 6.76
C ILE A 348 -14.45 -11.84 6.83
N GLU A 349 -14.97 -12.26 7.97
CA GLU A 349 -16.41 -12.48 8.18
C GLU A 349 -17.19 -11.18 7.96
N ASP A 350 -16.77 -10.08 8.58
CA ASP A 350 -17.40 -8.77 8.41
C ASP A 350 -17.46 -8.36 6.91
N LYS A 351 -16.39 -8.64 6.15
CA LYS A 351 -16.38 -8.37 4.70
C LYS A 351 -17.33 -9.26 3.92
N LEU A 352 -17.42 -10.53 4.25
CA LEU A 352 -18.30 -11.49 3.59
C LEU A 352 -19.78 -11.15 3.85
N GLU A 353 -20.14 -10.84 5.09
CA GLU A 353 -21.50 -10.44 5.48
C GLU A 353 -21.97 -9.17 4.73
N HIS A 354 -21.08 -8.20 4.51
CA HIS A 354 -21.40 -6.98 3.75
C HIS A 354 -21.60 -7.19 2.25
N LEU A 355 -21.18 -8.31 1.70
CA LEU A 355 -21.39 -8.64 0.29
C LEU A 355 -22.65 -9.45 0.04
N ASP A 356 -23.18 -10.11 1.08
CA ASP A 356 -24.38 -10.92 0.99
C ASP A 356 -25.65 -10.13 1.34
N ASN A 357 -25.51 -8.87 1.83
CA ASN A 357 -26.56 -7.89 2.07
C ASN A 357 -26.58 -6.81 0.97
#